data_13678880756d48046d9d9a91bcb2ccb9
#
_entry.id   13678880756d48046d9d9a91bcb2ccb9
#
_cell.length_a   1.000
_cell.length_b   1.000
_cell.length_c   1.000
_cell.angle_alpha   90.00
_cell.angle_beta   90.00
_cell.angle_gamma   90.00
#
_symmetry.space_group_name_H-M   'P 1'
#
loop_
_entity.id
_entity.type
_entity.pdbx_description
1 polymer ?
#
loop_
_entity_poly.entity_id
_entity_poly.type
_entity_poly.pdbx_seq_one_letter_code
_entity_poly.pdbx_strand_id
1 'polypeptide(L)'
;MKKNAFLLVLFMTLISCGRGYHELPFGGMNGKVEKVTEYHIMPGIWFAGFKGTDVMYMNATAYDINGNEICSAVMDSIGRIQAEAENFFENDVCVRSTQRAGGRTLAQINFKERKGNELVYDKIAGSQITRMIVKETSFLRIFKSTVSEDGEKKMKKIIRINRHGYPVSVDVYDLKAATSSHEQNTFDENNNLIEKYIVRKDATGEETLEIVYVQYVEFDEQGNWTEACTYNKNKLPVEVIRREIEYWH
;
A
#
# COMPACT_ATOMS: atom_id res chain seq x y z
N MET A 1 -10.22 5.86 -18.01
CA MET A 1 -8.90 5.33 -17.61
C MET A 1 -8.61 5.35 -16.09
N LYS A 2 -9.34 6.10 -15.23
CA LYS A 2 -9.09 6.19 -13.77
C LYS A 2 -9.51 4.95 -12.95
N LYS A 3 -10.36 4.05 -13.47
CA LYS A 3 -10.87 2.88 -12.72
C LYS A 3 -9.86 1.74 -12.52
N ASN A 4 -8.85 1.60 -13.39
CA ASN A 4 -7.92 0.47 -13.34
C ASN A 4 -6.75 0.69 -12.36
N ALA A 5 -6.33 1.94 -12.12
CA ALA A 5 -5.30 2.25 -11.11
C ALA A 5 -5.81 1.97 -9.68
N PHE A 6 -7.10 2.17 -9.45
CA PHE A 6 -7.76 1.96 -8.17
C PHE A 6 -7.82 0.48 -7.76
N LEU A 7 -8.03 -0.41 -8.74
CA LEU A 7 -8.05 -1.86 -8.50
C LEU A 7 -6.65 -2.40 -8.13
N LEU A 8 -5.59 -1.78 -8.67
CA LEU A 8 -4.20 -2.20 -8.43
C LEU A 8 -3.75 -1.90 -6.99
N VAL A 9 -4.16 -0.77 -6.41
CA VAL A 9 -3.85 -0.40 -5.02
C VAL A 9 -4.54 -1.37 -4.05
N LEU A 10 -5.80 -1.72 -4.31
CA LEU A 10 -6.54 -2.68 -3.49
C LEU A 10 -5.94 -4.11 -3.56
N PHE A 11 -5.32 -4.47 -4.69
CA PHE A 11 -4.65 -5.77 -4.86
C PHE A 11 -3.30 -5.83 -4.13
N MET A 12 -2.63 -4.68 -3.89
CA MET A 12 -1.34 -4.65 -3.19
C MET A 12 -1.47 -4.98 -1.70
N THR A 13 -2.60 -4.65 -1.06
CA THR A 13 -2.85 -4.99 0.35
C THR A 13 -3.01 -6.50 0.57
N LEU A 14 -3.42 -7.26 -0.46
CA LEU A 14 -3.57 -8.72 -0.34
C LEU A 14 -2.26 -9.49 -0.17
N ILE A 15 -1.13 -8.91 -0.58
CA ILE A 15 0.19 -9.57 -0.50
C ILE A 15 0.83 -9.33 0.87
N SER A 16 0.30 -8.39 1.65
CA SER A 16 0.71 -8.10 3.03
C SER A 16 0.33 -9.21 4.03
N CYS A 17 -0.54 -10.14 3.66
CA CYS A 17 -1.03 -11.21 4.53
C CYS A 17 -0.02 -12.33 4.84
N GLY A 18 1.27 -12.20 4.59
CA GLY A 18 2.25 -13.25 4.83
C GLY A 18 3.50 -12.79 5.57
N ARG A 19 4.15 -13.69 6.32
CA ARG A 19 5.39 -13.42 7.07
C ARG A 19 6.63 -13.12 6.22
N GLY A 20 6.52 -12.97 4.90
CA GLY A 20 7.68 -12.80 4.01
C GLY A 20 8.36 -11.44 4.10
N TYR A 21 7.59 -10.40 4.10
CA TYR A 21 7.97 -9.02 4.35
C TYR A 21 6.95 -8.45 5.33
N HIS A 22 7.33 -8.28 6.58
CA HIS A 22 6.58 -7.46 7.49
C HIS A 22 6.77 -6.02 7.02
N GLU A 23 5.73 -5.41 6.53
CA GLU A 23 5.68 -3.97 6.47
C GLU A 23 6.06 -3.46 7.86
N LEU A 24 6.83 -2.38 7.90
CA LEU A 24 7.26 -1.82 9.19
C LEU A 24 6.01 -1.61 10.05
N PRO A 25 6.03 -2.01 11.34
CA PRO A 25 4.90 -1.80 12.23
C PRO A 25 4.42 -0.35 12.11
N PHE A 26 3.12 -0.14 12.15
CA PHE A 26 2.50 1.18 11.97
C PHE A 26 2.90 1.90 10.67
N GLY A 27 3.17 1.16 9.58
CA GLY A 27 3.61 1.75 8.31
C GLY A 27 4.97 2.45 8.37
N GLY A 28 5.81 2.10 9.37
CA GLY A 28 7.12 2.72 9.58
C GLY A 28 7.08 4.06 10.33
N MET A 29 5.93 4.43 10.89
CA MET A 29 5.79 5.61 11.74
C MET A 29 6.33 5.37 13.15
N ASN A 30 6.77 6.42 13.80
CA ASN A 30 7.21 6.41 15.19
C ASN A 30 6.01 6.36 16.15
N GLY A 31 6.20 5.72 17.29
CA GLY A 31 5.15 5.56 18.29
C GLY A 31 4.15 4.45 17.93
N LYS A 32 3.19 4.24 18.81
CA LYS A 32 2.12 3.27 18.60
C LYS A 32 0.93 3.97 17.95
N VAL A 33 0.91 3.97 16.64
CA VAL A 33 -0.14 4.62 15.85
C VAL A 33 -1.40 3.74 15.84
N GLU A 34 -2.53 4.34 16.17
CA GLU A 34 -3.85 3.71 16.07
C GLU A 34 -4.45 3.90 14.68
N LYS A 35 -4.36 5.15 14.17
CA LYS A 35 -4.96 5.49 12.89
C LYS A 35 -4.23 6.65 12.23
N VAL A 36 -4.19 6.61 10.91
CA VAL A 36 -3.73 7.72 10.06
C VAL A 36 -4.81 8.04 9.05
N THR A 37 -5.13 9.32 8.91
CA THR A 37 -5.95 9.85 7.82
C THR A 37 -5.11 10.78 6.97
N GLU A 38 -5.00 10.48 5.69
CA GLU A 38 -4.28 11.30 4.71
C GLU A 38 -5.28 12.07 3.84
N TYR A 39 -5.11 13.37 3.76
CA TYR A 39 -5.87 14.28 2.91
C TYR A 39 -5.00 14.65 1.72
N HIS A 40 -5.43 14.29 0.52
CA HIS A 40 -4.75 14.57 -0.73
C HIS A 40 -5.35 15.83 -1.36
N ILE A 41 -4.57 16.90 -1.44
CA ILE A 41 -5.01 18.26 -1.72
C ILE A 41 -4.39 18.75 -3.04
N MET A 42 -5.16 19.50 -3.83
CA MET A 42 -4.65 20.14 -5.05
C MET A 42 -3.60 21.21 -4.73
N PRO A 43 -2.40 21.15 -5.32
CA PRO A 43 -1.31 22.06 -4.97
C PRO A 43 -1.57 23.53 -5.35
N GLY A 44 -2.31 23.80 -6.41
CA GLY A 44 -2.60 25.17 -6.87
C GLY A 44 -3.30 26.05 -5.83
N ILE A 45 -4.14 25.47 -5.01
CA ILE A 45 -4.85 26.13 -3.93
C ILE A 45 -3.92 26.37 -2.74
N TRP A 46 -3.06 25.40 -2.43
CA TRP A 46 -2.09 25.51 -1.34
C TRP A 46 -1.09 26.66 -1.56
N PHE A 47 -0.55 26.81 -2.79
CA PHE A 47 0.40 27.89 -3.12
C PHE A 47 -0.24 29.28 -3.23
N ALA A 48 -1.54 29.38 -3.39
CA ALA A 48 -2.26 30.66 -3.39
C ALA A 48 -2.55 31.21 -1.97
N GLY A 49 -2.00 30.57 -0.92
CA GLY A 49 -2.19 30.99 0.48
C GLY A 49 -3.55 30.57 1.06
N PHE A 50 -4.36 29.87 0.30
CA PHE A 50 -5.54 29.20 0.81
C PHE A 50 -5.08 27.86 1.43
N LYS A 51 -5.11 27.77 2.76
CA LYS A 51 -5.11 26.46 3.44
C LYS A 51 -6.46 25.79 3.14
N GLY A 52 -6.60 25.45 1.87
CA GLY A 52 -7.89 25.17 1.29
C GLY A 52 -8.36 23.74 1.57
N THR A 53 -9.65 23.66 1.61
CA THR A 53 -10.51 22.52 1.83
C THR A 53 -10.73 21.68 0.58
N ASP A 54 -10.01 21.94 -0.54
CA ASP A 54 -10.21 21.20 -1.79
C ASP A 54 -9.42 19.90 -1.79
N VAL A 55 -9.83 19.03 -0.87
CA VAL A 55 -9.41 17.65 -0.82
C VAL A 55 -9.87 16.94 -2.09
N MET A 56 -8.96 16.29 -2.80
CA MET A 56 -9.29 15.46 -3.97
C MET A 56 -9.87 14.13 -3.53
N TYR A 57 -9.23 13.50 -2.55
CA TYR A 57 -9.62 12.24 -1.94
C TYR A 57 -8.89 12.07 -0.60
N MET A 58 -9.30 11.08 0.19
CA MET A 58 -8.68 10.75 1.46
C MET A 58 -8.36 9.26 1.52
N ASN A 59 -7.27 8.94 2.23
CA ASN A 59 -6.96 7.58 2.65
C ASN A 59 -7.02 7.51 4.17
N ALA A 60 -7.50 6.41 4.71
CA ALA A 60 -7.41 6.12 6.14
C ALA A 60 -6.86 4.72 6.34
N THR A 61 -5.94 4.59 7.29
CA THR A 61 -5.35 3.29 7.68
C THR A 61 -5.39 3.19 9.20
N ALA A 62 -5.90 2.06 9.70
CA ALA A 62 -5.93 1.75 11.12
C ALA A 62 -5.06 0.53 11.42
N TYR A 63 -4.42 0.55 12.59
CA TYR A 63 -3.49 -0.48 13.06
C TYR A 63 -3.95 -1.07 14.38
N ASP A 64 -3.65 -2.35 14.61
CA ASP A 64 -3.74 -2.94 15.94
C ASP A 64 -2.56 -2.50 16.81
N ILE A 65 -2.60 -2.89 18.10
CA ILE A 65 -1.55 -2.54 19.07
C ILE A 65 -0.17 -3.14 18.72
N ASN A 66 -0.12 -4.14 17.84
CA ASN A 66 1.10 -4.79 17.35
C ASN A 66 1.63 -4.13 16.08
N GLY A 67 0.90 -3.16 15.52
CA GLY A 67 1.25 -2.45 14.30
C GLY A 67 0.82 -3.14 13.01
N ASN A 68 -0.05 -4.15 13.07
CA ASN A 68 -0.64 -4.74 11.87
C ASN A 68 -1.74 -3.83 11.30
N GLU A 69 -1.75 -3.62 9.99
CA GLU A 69 -2.83 -2.89 9.32
C GLU A 69 -4.14 -3.69 9.36
N ILE A 70 -5.09 -3.25 10.19
CA ILE A 70 -6.39 -3.92 10.35
C ILE A 70 -7.49 -3.36 9.47
N CYS A 71 -7.35 -2.13 9.01
CA CYS A 71 -8.29 -1.51 8.09
C CYS A 71 -7.57 -0.49 7.20
N SER A 72 -7.92 -0.45 5.93
CA SER A 72 -7.58 0.64 5.03
C SER A 72 -8.77 1.04 4.20
N ALA A 73 -8.96 2.34 3.98
CA ALA A 73 -10.08 2.88 3.23
C ALA A 73 -9.62 4.02 2.32
N VAL A 74 -10.22 4.08 1.14
CA VAL A 74 -10.13 5.22 0.23
C VAL A 74 -11.50 5.89 0.17
N MET A 75 -11.51 7.20 0.37
CA MET A 75 -12.73 8.02 0.45
C MET A 75 -12.66 9.13 -0.61
N ASP A 76 -13.82 9.59 -1.04
CA ASP A 76 -13.88 10.80 -1.86
C ASP A 76 -13.63 12.06 -1.03
N SER A 77 -13.66 13.24 -1.67
CA SER A 77 -13.39 14.54 -1.04
C SER A 77 -14.34 14.93 0.10
N ILE A 78 -15.46 14.22 0.25
CA ILE A 78 -16.45 14.47 1.31
C ILE A 78 -16.58 13.31 2.30
N GLY A 79 -15.59 12.38 2.30
CA GLY A 79 -15.51 11.29 3.28
C GLY A 79 -16.34 10.06 2.98
N ARG A 80 -16.92 9.92 1.77
CA ARG A 80 -17.65 8.71 1.41
C ARG A 80 -16.67 7.62 1.00
N ILE A 81 -16.77 6.45 1.64
CA ILE A 81 -15.94 5.30 1.35
C ILE A 81 -16.18 4.81 -0.08
N GLN A 82 -15.15 4.81 -0.90
CA GLN A 82 -15.14 4.28 -2.27
C GLN A 82 -14.68 2.83 -2.29
N ALA A 83 -13.68 2.51 -1.47
CA ALA A 83 -13.19 1.15 -1.26
C ALA A 83 -12.58 1.01 0.13
N GLU A 84 -12.64 -0.19 0.67
CA GLU A 84 -12.05 -0.54 1.95
C GLU A 84 -11.54 -1.98 1.96
N ALA A 85 -10.55 -2.23 2.81
CA ALA A 85 -10.10 -3.56 3.18
C ALA A 85 -10.07 -3.67 4.71
N GLU A 86 -10.59 -4.79 5.23
CA GLU A 86 -10.51 -5.16 6.64
C GLU A 86 -9.69 -6.43 6.78
N ASN A 87 -8.73 -6.45 7.68
CA ASN A 87 -7.84 -7.58 7.92
C ASN A 87 -7.91 -8.01 9.38
N PHE A 88 -7.92 -9.31 9.61
CA PHE A 88 -7.91 -9.91 10.94
C PHE A 88 -6.67 -10.78 11.10
N PHE A 89 -5.91 -10.52 12.14
CA PHE A 89 -4.65 -11.20 12.41
C PHE A 89 -4.75 -12.11 13.63
N GLU A 90 -4.13 -13.29 13.54
CA GLU A 90 -3.87 -14.19 14.64
C GLU A 90 -2.41 -14.64 14.56
N ASN A 91 -1.63 -14.42 15.63
CA ASN A 91 -0.21 -14.75 15.67
C ASN A 91 0.57 -14.22 14.45
N ASP A 92 0.38 -12.95 14.10
CA ASP A 92 0.96 -12.26 12.93
C ASP A 92 0.63 -12.91 11.57
N VAL A 93 -0.40 -13.73 11.51
CA VAL A 93 -0.94 -14.25 10.25
C VAL A 93 -2.28 -13.60 10.00
N CYS A 94 -2.46 -13.00 8.83
CA CYS A 94 -3.77 -12.53 8.39
C CYS A 94 -4.67 -13.74 8.16
N VAL A 95 -5.61 -13.98 9.07
CA VAL A 95 -6.52 -15.13 8.99
C VAL A 95 -7.75 -14.84 8.16
N ARG A 96 -8.11 -13.56 8.00
CA ARG A 96 -9.20 -13.13 7.14
C ARG A 96 -8.93 -11.73 6.60
N SER A 97 -9.21 -11.53 5.33
CA SER A 97 -9.26 -10.23 4.69
C SER A 97 -10.56 -10.08 3.92
N THR A 98 -11.22 -8.93 4.05
CA THR A 98 -12.46 -8.60 3.33
C THR A 98 -12.26 -7.32 2.56
N GLN A 99 -12.56 -7.34 1.27
CA GLN A 99 -12.45 -6.18 0.39
C GLN A 99 -13.82 -5.75 -0.08
N ARG A 100 -14.09 -4.45 -0.01
CA ARG A 100 -15.36 -3.85 -0.45
C ARG A 100 -15.08 -2.65 -1.37
N ALA A 101 -15.99 -2.41 -2.31
CA ALA A 101 -16.03 -1.17 -3.07
C ALA A 101 -17.49 -0.81 -3.38
N GLY A 102 -17.83 0.48 -3.25
CA GLY A 102 -19.19 0.97 -3.43
C GLY A 102 -20.20 0.26 -2.52
N GLY A 103 -19.79 -0.10 -1.29
CA GLY A 103 -20.63 -0.83 -0.32
C GLY A 103 -20.83 -2.33 -0.63
N ARG A 104 -20.19 -2.88 -1.65
CA ARG A 104 -20.31 -4.30 -2.04
C ARG A 104 -19.02 -5.06 -1.73
N THR A 105 -19.13 -6.25 -1.16
CA THR A 105 -18.00 -7.16 -1.00
C THR A 105 -17.53 -7.63 -2.37
N LEU A 106 -16.26 -7.36 -2.69
CA LEU A 106 -15.59 -7.82 -3.91
C LEU A 106 -14.97 -9.18 -3.72
N ALA A 107 -14.29 -9.36 -2.58
CA ALA A 107 -13.65 -10.61 -2.22
C ALA A 107 -13.53 -10.75 -0.71
N GLN A 108 -13.55 -11.99 -0.26
CA GLN A 108 -13.15 -12.38 1.09
C GLN A 108 -12.09 -13.46 0.98
N ILE A 109 -11.04 -13.35 1.79
CA ILE A 109 -9.92 -14.28 1.80
C ILE A 109 -9.83 -14.85 3.20
N ASN A 110 -9.87 -16.17 3.32
CA ASN A 110 -9.85 -16.88 4.59
C ASN A 110 -8.64 -17.82 4.61
N PHE A 111 -7.80 -17.69 5.65
CA PHE A 111 -6.68 -18.59 5.87
C PHE A 111 -7.18 -20.01 6.16
N LYS A 112 -6.50 -20.99 5.61
CA LYS A 112 -6.77 -22.41 5.83
C LYS A 112 -5.64 -23.11 6.56
N GLU A 113 -4.43 -23.00 6.02
CA GLU A 113 -3.29 -23.74 6.54
C GLU A 113 -1.97 -23.13 6.09
N ARG A 114 -0.91 -23.43 6.84
CA ARG A 114 0.48 -23.15 6.43
C ARG A 114 1.20 -24.47 6.17
N LYS A 115 1.86 -24.56 5.01
CA LYS A 115 2.70 -25.69 4.59
C LYS A 115 4.11 -25.18 4.30
N GLY A 116 4.98 -25.20 5.32
CA GLY A 116 6.32 -24.64 5.19
C GLY A 116 6.28 -23.14 4.88
N ASN A 117 6.74 -22.75 3.71
CA ASN A 117 6.73 -21.38 3.21
C ASN A 117 5.51 -21.04 2.33
N GLU A 118 4.50 -21.88 2.33
CA GLU A 118 3.24 -21.67 1.62
C GLU A 118 2.10 -21.39 2.60
N LEU A 119 1.38 -20.30 2.36
CA LEU A 119 0.14 -19.93 3.04
C LEU A 119 -1.01 -20.25 2.09
N VAL A 120 -1.96 -21.04 2.56
CA VAL A 120 -3.12 -21.46 1.77
C VAL A 120 -4.36 -20.74 2.26
N TYR A 121 -5.09 -20.17 1.33
CA TYR A 121 -6.32 -19.41 1.58
C TYR A 121 -7.44 -19.88 0.65
N ASP A 122 -8.68 -19.72 1.09
CA ASP A 122 -9.84 -19.68 0.22
C ASP A 122 -10.17 -18.22 -0.10
N LYS A 123 -10.21 -17.87 -1.39
CA LYS A 123 -10.69 -16.59 -1.89
C LYS A 123 -12.12 -16.78 -2.39
N ILE A 124 -13.04 -16.02 -1.81
CA ILE A 124 -14.46 -16.03 -2.14
C ILE A 124 -14.77 -14.73 -2.86
N ALA A 125 -15.25 -14.83 -4.11
CA ALA A 125 -15.69 -13.69 -4.92
C ALA A 125 -17.06 -14.01 -5.53
N GLY A 126 -18.12 -13.39 -5.01
CA GLY A 126 -19.50 -13.76 -5.31
C GLY A 126 -19.78 -15.21 -4.90
N SER A 127 -20.19 -16.06 -5.86
CA SER A 127 -20.41 -17.50 -5.66
C SER A 127 -19.18 -18.38 -5.93
N GLN A 128 -18.07 -17.80 -6.40
CA GLN A 128 -16.87 -18.55 -6.73
C GLN A 128 -15.95 -18.66 -5.51
N ILE A 129 -15.44 -19.86 -5.27
CA ILE A 129 -14.40 -20.13 -4.28
C ILE A 129 -13.17 -20.60 -5.03
N THR A 130 -12.06 -19.88 -4.86
CA THR A 130 -10.79 -20.16 -5.51
C THR A 130 -9.74 -20.46 -4.45
N ARG A 131 -8.97 -21.53 -4.62
CA ARG A 131 -7.83 -21.80 -3.74
C ARG A 131 -6.69 -20.90 -4.10
N MET A 132 -6.30 -20.03 -3.17
CA MET A 132 -5.16 -19.14 -3.31
C MET A 132 -3.97 -19.65 -2.48
N ILE A 133 -2.80 -19.70 -3.08
CA ILE A 133 -1.55 -20.08 -2.40
C ILE A 133 -0.59 -18.91 -2.52
N VAL A 134 -0.13 -18.42 -1.37
CA VAL A 134 0.95 -17.42 -1.29
C VAL A 134 2.22 -18.14 -0.86
N LYS A 135 3.19 -18.22 -1.75
CA LYS A 135 4.51 -18.80 -1.47
C LYS A 135 5.51 -17.69 -1.21
N GLU A 136 6.15 -17.76 -0.06
CA GLU A 136 7.08 -16.75 0.40
C GLU A 136 8.48 -17.31 0.58
N THR A 137 9.47 -16.53 0.19
CA THR A 137 10.87 -16.82 0.43
C THR A 137 11.61 -15.54 0.77
N SER A 138 12.54 -15.62 1.71
CA SER A 138 13.42 -14.51 2.04
C SER A 138 14.87 -14.97 2.03
N PHE A 139 15.75 -14.12 1.53
CA PHE A 139 17.19 -14.31 1.62
C PHE A 139 17.86 -12.97 1.84
N LEU A 140 18.62 -12.83 2.92
CA LEU A 140 19.18 -11.56 3.38
C LEU A 140 18.06 -10.50 3.51
N ARG A 141 18.13 -9.44 2.68
CA ARG A 141 17.15 -8.34 2.66
C ARG A 141 16.27 -8.35 1.42
N ILE A 142 16.10 -9.51 0.80
CA ILE A 142 15.29 -9.71 -0.40
C ILE A 142 14.15 -10.65 -0.05
N PHE A 143 12.93 -10.18 -0.22
CA PHE A 143 11.70 -10.93 0.00
C PHE A 143 11.04 -11.17 -1.34
N LYS A 144 10.61 -12.40 -1.57
CA LYS A 144 9.89 -12.79 -2.78
C LYS A 144 8.60 -13.47 -2.40
N SER A 145 7.50 -13.00 -2.95
CA SER A 145 6.22 -13.67 -2.85
C SER A 145 5.68 -14.03 -4.23
N THR A 146 4.98 -15.14 -4.31
CA THR A 146 4.26 -15.58 -5.51
C THR A 146 2.86 -15.96 -5.09
N VAL A 147 1.86 -15.40 -5.74
CA VAL A 147 0.45 -15.73 -5.55
C VAL A 147 0.03 -16.63 -6.70
N SER A 148 -0.58 -17.76 -6.37
CA SER A 148 -1.19 -18.70 -7.32
C SER A 148 -2.66 -18.90 -6.96
N GLU A 149 -3.52 -18.99 -7.97
CA GLU A 149 -4.94 -19.30 -7.84
C GLU A 149 -5.24 -20.53 -8.70
N ASP A 150 -5.84 -21.56 -8.11
CA ASP A 150 -6.14 -22.85 -8.76
C ASP A 150 -4.96 -23.46 -9.54
N GLY A 151 -3.75 -23.33 -8.97
CA GLY A 151 -2.51 -23.83 -9.55
C GLY A 151 -1.83 -22.92 -10.57
N GLU A 152 -2.49 -21.88 -11.06
CA GLU A 152 -1.89 -20.91 -11.96
C GLU A 152 -1.22 -19.75 -11.19
N LYS A 153 0.02 -19.42 -11.56
CA LYS A 153 0.70 -18.23 -11.01
C LYS A 153 0.03 -16.96 -11.55
N LYS A 154 -0.45 -16.12 -10.64
CA LYS A 154 -1.12 -14.85 -10.99
C LYS A 154 -0.24 -13.65 -10.78
N MET A 155 0.55 -13.64 -9.71
CA MET A 155 1.37 -12.50 -9.35
C MET A 155 2.70 -12.92 -8.73
N LYS A 156 3.73 -12.10 -8.95
CA LYS A 156 5.03 -12.20 -8.28
C LYS A 156 5.42 -10.82 -7.78
N LYS A 157 5.87 -10.74 -6.53
CA LYS A 157 6.42 -9.51 -5.93
C LYS A 157 7.83 -9.80 -5.40
N ILE A 158 8.75 -8.85 -5.60
CA ILE A 158 10.09 -8.89 -5.04
C ILE A 158 10.33 -7.55 -4.35
N ILE A 159 10.67 -7.59 -3.07
CA ILE A 159 10.96 -6.40 -2.28
C ILE A 159 12.40 -6.49 -1.81
N ARG A 160 13.15 -5.40 -1.97
CA ARG A 160 14.49 -5.23 -1.37
C ARG A 160 14.40 -4.13 -0.34
N ILE A 161 14.91 -4.38 0.85
CA ILE A 161 14.88 -3.41 1.95
C ILE A 161 16.28 -2.93 2.31
N ASN A 162 16.36 -1.73 2.89
CA ASN A 162 17.58 -1.21 3.49
C ASN A 162 17.81 -1.84 4.89
N ARG A 163 18.85 -1.40 5.59
CA ARG A 163 19.21 -1.89 6.93
C ARG A 163 18.13 -1.56 8.00
N HIS A 164 17.29 -0.58 7.74
CA HIS A 164 16.23 -0.12 8.64
C HIS A 164 14.86 -0.74 8.33
N GLY A 165 14.77 -1.61 7.30
CA GLY A 165 13.54 -2.28 6.92
C GLY A 165 12.72 -1.57 5.84
N TYR A 166 13.12 -0.38 5.37
CA TYR A 166 12.38 0.36 4.35
C TYR A 166 12.63 -0.20 2.95
N PRO A 167 11.58 -0.30 2.10
CA PRO A 167 11.67 -0.87 0.76
C PRO A 167 12.41 0.09 -0.19
N VAL A 168 13.65 -0.26 -0.55
CA VAL A 168 14.45 0.50 -1.54
C VAL A 168 14.14 0.11 -2.98
N SER A 169 13.55 -1.08 -3.20
CA SER A 169 13.08 -1.51 -4.52
C SER A 169 11.91 -2.46 -4.38
N VAL A 170 10.89 -2.27 -5.21
CA VAL A 170 9.73 -3.14 -5.30
C VAL A 170 9.47 -3.49 -6.76
N ASP A 171 9.54 -4.78 -7.11
CA ASP A 171 9.17 -5.31 -8.41
C ASP A 171 7.84 -6.04 -8.27
N VAL A 172 6.86 -5.72 -9.10
CA VAL A 172 5.57 -6.43 -9.18
C VAL A 172 5.33 -6.89 -10.60
N TYR A 173 4.95 -8.15 -10.74
CA TYR A 173 4.61 -8.77 -12.02
C TYR A 173 3.19 -9.34 -11.92
N ASP A 174 2.25 -8.80 -12.68
CA ASP A 174 0.96 -9.43 -12.93
C ASP A 174 1.12 -10.37 -14.12
N LEU A 175 1.21 -11.66 -13.82
CA LEU A 175 1.46 -12.69 -14.83
C LEU A 175 0.21 -12.99 -15.68
N LYS A 176 -0.98 -12.64 -15.18
CA LYS A 176 -2.25 -12.79 -15.90
C LYS A 176 -2.47 -11.65 -16.88
N ALA A 177 -2.22 -10.41 -16.44
CA ALA A 177 -2.36 -9.22 -17.28
C ALA A 177 -1.13 -8.97 -18.16
N ALA A 178 -0.04 -9.71 -17.97
CA ALA A 178 1.26 -9.51 -18.62
C ALA A 178 1.81 -8.08 -18.40
N THR A 179 1.57 -7.51 -17.21
CA THR A 179 2.04 -6.17 -16.84
C THR A 179 3.09 -6.27 -15.73
N SER A 180 3.94 -5.25 -15.63
CA SER A 180 4.90 -5.16 -14.53
C SER A 180 5.11 -3.73 -14.07
N SER A 181 5.55 -3.58 -12.82
CA SER A 181 6.08 -2.33 -12.30
C SER A 181 7.38 -2.57 -11.57
N HIS A 182 8.31 -1.63 -11.75
CA HIS A 182 9.52 -1.53 -10.97
C HIS A 182 9.52 -0.19 -10.25
N GLU A 183 9.65 -0.22 -8.94
CA GLU A 183 9.76 0.96 -8.09
C GLU A 183 11.13 0.96 -7.42
N GLN A 184 11.78 2.14 -7.41
CA GLN A 184 13.02 2.39 -6.67
C GLN A 184 12.81 3.62 -5.79
N ASN A 185 13.17 3.51 -4.52
CA ASN A 185 12.96 4.51 -3.49
C ASN A 185 14.29 5.00 -2.93
N THR A 186 14.42 6.31 -2.77
CA THR A 186 15.52 6.96 -2.08
C THR A 186 15.00 7.60 -0.80
N PHE A 187 15.73 7.41 0.30
CA PHE A 187 15.38 7.90 1.62
C PHE A 187 16.45 8.87 2.12
N ASP A 188 16.05 9.85 2.94
CA ASP A 188 16.95 10.70 3.70
C ASP A 188 17.56 9.96 4.90
N GLU A 189 18.36 10.65 5.71
CA GLU A 189 19.01 10.11 6.91
C GLU A 189 18.01 9.72 8.03
N ASN A 190 16.80 10.31 8.00
CA ASN A 190 15.71 10.00 8.93
C ASN A 190 14.77 8.91 8.41
N ASN A 191 15.11 8.28 7.27
CA ASN A 191 14.31 7.30 6.54
C ASN A 191 12.98 7.84 5.99
N ASN A 192 12.86 9.13 5.74
CA ASN A 192 11.75 9.69 4.97
C ASN A 192 12.02 9.50 3.47
N LEU A 193 11.00 9.11 2.73
CA LEU A 193 11.08 8.91 1.28
C LEU A 193 11.24 10.27 0.57
N ILE A 194 12.35 10.52 -0.09
CA ILE A 194 12.62 11.80 -0.79
C ILE A 194 12.47 11.71 -2.31
N GLU A 195 12.61 10.51 -2.88
CA GLU A 195 12.45 10.28 -4.31
C GLU A 195 11.90 8.89 -4.57
N LYS A 196 10.96 8.80 -5.49
CA LYS A 196 10.40 7.56 -6.00
C LYS A 196 10.49 7.55 -7.52
N TYR A 197 11.11 6.52 -8.06
CA TYR A 197 11.22 6.24 -9.48
C TYR A 197 10.39 5.02 -9.81
N ILE A 198 9.42 5.13 -10.74
CA ILE A 198 8.51 4.06 -11.08
C ILE A 198 8.49 3.85 -12.59
N VAL A 199 8.84 2.64 -13.03
CA VAL A 199 8.63 2.18 -14.40
C VAL A 199 7.47 1.20 -14.42
N ARG A 200 6.48 1.46 -15.26
CA ARG A 200 5.38 0.53 -15.49
C ARG A 200 5.41 0.06 -16.94
N LYS A 201 5.25 -1.23 -17.12
CA LYS A 201 5.15 -1.87 -18.42
C LYS A 201 3.76 -2.47 -18.57
N ASP A 202 3.06 -2.08 -19.62
CA ASP A 202 1.75 -2.62 -19.94
C ASP A 202 1.81 -3.96 -20.70
N ALA A 203 0.65 -4.54 -21.01
CA ALA A 203 0.54 -5.81 -21.71
C ALA A 203 1.06 -5.75 -23.16
N THR A 204 1.20 -4.57 -23.76
CA THR A 204 1.77 -4.39 -25.10
C THR A 204 3.29 -4.26 -25.08
N GLY A 205 3.86 -4.11 -23.90
CA GLY A 205 5.29 -3.87 -23.69
C GLY A 205 5.66 -2.39 -23.68
N GLU A 206 4.69 -1.48 -23.77
CA GLU A 206 4.93 -0.04 -23.65
C GLU A 206 5.32 0.30 -22.20
N GLU A 207 6.37 1.11 -22.07
CA GLU A 207 6.90 1.53 -20.78
C GLU A 207 6.55 2.98 -20.50
N THR A 208 6.07 3.23 -19.29
CA THR A 208 5.84 4.57 -18.74
C THR A 208 6.76 4.81 -17.56
N LEU A 209 7.33 6.03 -17.50
CA LEU A 209 8.20 6.47 -16.43
C LEU A 209 7.52 7.57 -15.62
N GLU A 210 7.48 7.39 -14.32
CA GLU A 210 7.07 8.39 -13.35
C GLU A 210 8.20 8.64 -12.35
N ILE A 211 8.50 9.90 -12.06
CA ILE A 211 9.43 10.31 -11.02
C ILE A 211 8.68 11.25 -10.08
N VAL A 212 8.70 10.92 -8.80
CA VAL A 212 8.06 11.69 -7.74
C VAL A 212 9.13 12.10 -6.75
N TYR A 213 9.20 13.39 -6.46
CA TYR A 213 10.01 13.93 -5.37
C TYR A 213 9.09 14.30 -4.22
N VAL A 214 9.55 14.10 -2.99
CA VAL A 214 8.78 14.40 -1.78
C VAL A 214 9.55 15.42 -0.94
N GLN A 215 8.87 16.46 -0.51
CA GLN A 215 9.39 17.46 0.43
C GLN A 215 8.46 17.48 1.65
N TYR A 216 9.00 17.23 2.81
CA TYR A 216 8.28 17.29 4.08
C TYR A 216 8.29 18.71 4.61
N VAL A 217 7.14 19.15 5.12
CA VAL A 217 6.89 20.55 5.56
C VAL A 217 6.71 20.61 7.06
N GLU A 218 5.92 19.69 7.62
CA GLU A 218 5.60 19.67 9.05
C GLU A 218 5.76 18.26 9.62
N PHE A 219 6.08 18.22 10.93
CA PHE A 219 6.21 16.98 11.70
C PHE A 219 5.50 17.14 13.03
N ASP A 220 4.99 16.04 13.60
CA ASP A 220 4.45 15.99 14.94
C ASP A 220 5.55 15.82 16.03
N GLU A 221 5.13 15.78 17.28
CA GLU A 221 6.04 15.60 18.44
C GLU A 221 6.72 14.23 18.48
N GLN A 222 6.18 13.22 17.77
CA GLN A 222 6.76 11.88 17.64
C GLN A 222 7.79 11.81 16.48
N GLY A 223 7.92 12.89 15.70
CA GLY A 223 8.79 12.95 14.54
C GLY A 223 8.19 12.31 13.29
N ASN A 224 6.89 12.06 13.25
CA ASN A 224 6.18 11.66 12.04
C ASN A 224 5.80 12.90 11.23
N TRP A 225 5.97 12.84 9.92
CA TRP A 225 5.56 13.96 9.08
C TRP A 225 4.03 14.07 9.03
N THR A 226 3.54 15.30 9.11
CA THR A 226 2.12 15.63 9.08
C THR A 226 1.72 16.40 7.83
N GLU A 227 2.68 17.04 7.16
CA GLU A 227 2.46 17.66 5.85
C GLU A 227 3.65 17.43 4.91
N ALA A 228 3.36 17.05 3.67
CA ALA A 228 4.33 16.86 2.61
C ALA A 228 3.80 17.37 1.27
N CYS A 229 4.72 17.84 0.42
CA CYS A 229 4.42 18.21 -0.96
C CYS A 229 5.13 17.26 -1.91
N THR A 230 4.42 16.76 -2.92
CA THR A 230 5.00 15.93 -3.97
C THR A 230 5.18 16.72 -5.25
N TYR A 231 6.23 16.40 -5.99
CA TYR A 231 6.60 17.07 -7.24
C TYR A 231 6.85 16.03 -8.33
N ASN A 232 6.50 16.34 -9.57
CA ASN A 232 6.81 15.51 -10.72
C ASN A 232 8.28 15.68 -11.18
N LYS A 233 8.67 14.96 -12.24
CA LYS A 233 10.02 15.02 -12.84
C LYS A 233 10.48 16.43 -13.25
N ASN A 234 9.55 17.33 -13.53
CA ASN A 234 9.82 18.72 -13.90
C ASN A 234 9.85 19.67 -12.70
N LYS A 235 9.85 19.13 -11.46
CA LYS A 235 9.77 19.89 -10.21
C LYS A 235 8.51 20.76 -10.09
N LEU A 236 7.43 20.39 -10.79
CA LEU A 236 6.14 21.02 -10.63
C LEU A 236 5.38 20.30 -9.50
N PRO A 237 4.77 21.02 -8.57
CA PRO A 237 3.98 20.43 -7.49
C PRO A 237 2.77 19.70 -8.08
N VAL A 238 2.51 18.49 -7.60
CA VAL A 238 1.42 17.62 -8.06
C VAL A 238 0.37 17.44 -7.01
N GLU A 239 0.78 17.43 -5.73
CA GLU A 239 -0.09 17.11 -4.61
C GLU A 239 0.51 17.60 -3.30
N VAL A 240 -0.34 18.01 -2.39
CA VAL A 240 -0.02 18.20 -0.97
C VAL A 240 -0.75 17.12 -0.20
N ILE A 241 -0.03 16.43 0.68
CA ILE A 241 -0.59 15.40 1.55
C ILE A 241 -0.51 15.91 2.97
N ARG A 242 -1.65 15.94 3.65
CA ARG A 242 -1.72 16.24 5.08
C ARG A 242 -2.16 14.99 5.82
N ARG A 243 -1.53 14.71 6.97
CA ARG A 243 -1.85 13.60 7.85
C ARG A 243 -2.44 14.07 9.16
N GLU A 244 -3.48 13.38 9.60
CA GLU A 244 -3.93 13.33 10.98
C GLU A 244 -3.56 11.97 11.55
N ILE A 245 -2.81 11.94 12.65
CA ILE A 245 -2.28 10.72 13.27
C ILE A 245 -2.85 10.60 14.67
N GLU A 246 -3.55 9.49 14.91
CA GLU A 246 -4.09 9.13 16.22
C GLU A 246 -3.18 8.03 16.83
N TYR A 247 -2.89 8.12 18.14
CA TYR A 247 -1.99 7.21 18.82
C TYR A 247 -2.72 6.42 19.90
N TRP A 248 -2.32 5.15 20.08
CA TRP A 248 -2.76 4.36 21.23
C TRP A 248 -2.29 4.99 22.54
N HIS A 249 -3.19 5.08 23.52
CA HIS A 249 -2.95 5.61 24.85
C HIS A 249 -2.48 4.52 25.84
#